data_9c9d16c74a1fe7d741fd281fddfaf592
#
_entry.id   9c9d16c74a1fe7d741fd281fddfaf592
#
_cell.length_a   1.000
_cell.length_b   1.000
_cell.length_c   1.000
_cell.angle_alpha   90.00
_cell.angle_beta   90.00
_cell.angle_gamma   90.00
#
_symmetry.space_group_name_H-M   'P 1'
#
loop_
_entity.id
_entity.type
_entity.pdbx_description
1 polymer ?
#
loop_
_entity_poly.entity_id
_entity_poly.type
_entity_poly.pdbx_seq_one_letter_code
_entity_poly.pdbx_strand_id
1 'polypeptide(L)'
;MAELMENERIEYEFLIKKYRNLFRNNYNKFPIIFEHGCPVVDSDMKANSIVHAHTHIVNHKLIDENAIIKRLNFNRIDNLSCISKEKNYIMYINPENICYLTNQFEPVSQMMRKIIAKDLGYESKFNWKNEMFIENINSTIKKFKEGSD
;
A
#
# COMPACT_ATOMS: atom_id res chain seq x y z
N MET A 1 -3.13 -10.06 -3.83
CA MET A 1 -2.39 -10.94 -2.90
C MET A 1 -3.18 -12.18 -2.51
N ALA A 2 -4.39 -12.07 -2.01
CA ALA A 2 -5.17 -13.21 -1.51
C ALA A 2 -5.43 -14.33 -2.55
N GLU A 3 -5.39 -14.02 -3.83
CA GLU A 3 -5.63 -14.96 -4.93
C GLU A 3 -4.37 -15.62 -5.48
N LEU A 4 -3.18 -15.18 -5.05
CA LEU A 4 -1.93 -15.70 -5.56
C LEU A 4 -1.70 -17.14 -5.10
N MET A 5 -1.22 -17.97 -6.01
CA MET A 5 -0.66 -19.29 -5.69
C MET A 5 0.65 -19.14 -4.92
N GLU A 6 1.13 -20.20 -4.32
CA GLU A 6 2.34 -20.16 -3.48
C GLU A 6 3.58 -19.65 -4.23
N ASN A 7 3.82 -20.11 -5.45
CA ASN A 7 4.91 -19.63 -6.29
C ASN A 7 4.79 -18.14 -6.64
N GLU A 8 3.57 -17.65 -6.89
CA GLU A 8 3.32 -16.25 -7.16
C GLU A 8 3.52 -15.37 -5.92
N ARG A 9 3.24 -15.90 -4.72
CA ARG A 9 3.54 -15.21 -3.46
C ARG A 9 5.03 -15.05 -3.24
N ILE A 10 5.82 -16.10 -3.54
CA ILE A 10 7.29 -16.03 -3.47
C ILE A 10 7.82 -14.95 -4.43
N GLU A 11 7.30 -14.92 -5.66
CA GLU A 11 7.68 -13.88 -6.62
C GLU A 11 7.29 -12.49 -6.14
N TYR A 12 6.10 -12.34 -5.58
CA TYR A 12 5.64 -11.07 -5.00
C TYR A 12 6.56 -10.61 -3.86
N GLU A 13 6.92 -11.48 -2.93
CA GLU A 13 7.84 -11.15 -1.83
C GLU A 13 9.22 -10.74 -2.36
N PHE A 14 9.71 -11.42 -3.39
CA PHE A 14 10.94 -11.03 -4.07
C PHE A 14 10.83 -9.64 -4.69
N LEU A 15 9.74 -9.32 -5.39
CA LEU A 15 9.50 -8.01 -5.98
C LEU A 15 9.41 -6.92 -4.90
N ILE A 16 8.69 -7.16 -3.81
CA ILE A 16 8.63 -6.24 -2.67
C ILE A 16 10.04 -5.93 -2.15
N LYS A 17 10.85 -6.96 -1.91
CA LYS A 17 12.23 -6.78 -1.43
C LYS A 17 13.08 -5.99 -2.43
N LYS A 18 12.97 -6.29 -3.72
CA LYS A 18 13.67 -5.58 -4.80
C LYS A 18 13.31 -4.09 -4.80
N TYR A 19 12.02 -3.76 -4.80
CA TYR A 19 11.58 -2.37 -4.84
C TYR A 19 11.90 -1.62 -3.54
N ARG A 20 11.83 -2.26 -2.38
CA ARG A 20 12.28 -1.65 -1.12
C ARG A 20 13.76 -1.22 -1.19
N ASN A 21 14.61 -2.07 -1.73
CA ASN A 21 16.03 -1.75 -1.90
C ASN A 21 16.24 -0.61 -2.90
N LEU A 22 15.53 -0.61 -4.03
CA LEU A 22 15.55 0.49 -4.98
C LEU A 22 15.14 1.82 -4.34
N PHE A 23 14.08 1.83 -3.53
CA PHE A 23 13.67 3.03 -2.81
C PHE A 23 14.73 3.48 -1.80
N ARG A 24 15.32 2.55 -1.05
CA ARG A 24 16.41 2.85 -0.13
C ARG A 24 17.58 3.50 -0.85
N ASN A 25 17.99 2.96 -1.99
CA ASN A 25 19.13 3.49 -2.78
C ASN A 25 18.84 4.89 -3.32
N ASN A 26 17.64 5.11 -3.85
CA ASN A 26 17.26 6.37 -4.48
C ASN A 26 16.89 7.49 -3.50
N TYR A 27 16.37 7.15 -2.32
CA TYR A 27 15.82 8.11 -1.37
C TYR A 27 16.46 8.05 0.02
N ASN A 28 17.40 7.14 0.23
CA ASN A 28 18.04 6.87 1.54
C ASN A 28 17.00 6.57 2.66
N LYS A 29 15.87 6.00 2.28
CA LYS A 29 14.75 5.63 3.18
C LYS A 29 14.06 4.39 2.66
N PHE A 30 13.61 3.52 3.56
CA PHE A 30 12.69 2.47 3.18
C PHE A 30 11.27 3.02 3.01
N PRO A 31 10.56 2.59 1.96
CA PRO A 31 9.18 2.98 1.72
C PRO A 31 8.23 2.28 2.69
N ILE A 32 7.04 2.84 2.84
CA ILE A 32 5.87 2.09 3.25
C ILE A 32 5.26 1.40 2.04
N ILE A 33 4.63 0.26 2.28
CA ILE A 33 3.91 -0.49 1.26
C ILE A 33 2.52 -0.76 1.78
N PHE A 34 1.53 -0.61 0.95
CA PHE A 34 0.18 -1.00 1.30
C PHE A 34 -0.57 -1.57 0.10
N GLU A 35 -1.47 -2.47 0.40
CA GLU A 35 -2.37 -3.08 -0.56
C GLU A 35 -3.79 -3.07 -0.01
N HIS A 36 -4.74 -2.78 -0.87
CA HIS A 36 -6.15 -2.89 -0.55
C HIS A 36 -6.74 -3.98 -1.44
N GLY A 37 -7.11 -5.08 -0.84
CA GLY A 37 -7.75 -6.20 -1.53
C GLY A 37 -9.24 -6.27 -1.22
N CYS A 38 -10.02 -6.52 -2.27
CA CYS A 38 -11.45 -6.75 -2.20
C CYS A 38 -11.77 -8.04 -2.96
N PRO A 39 -12.20 -9.10 -2.29
CA PRO A 39 -12.28 -10.41 -2.93
C PRO A 39 -13.47 -10.61 -3.85
N VAL A 40 -14.55 -9.91 -3.77
CA VAL A 40 -15.69 -10.11 -4.70
C VAL A 40 -16.60 -8.90 -4.74
N VAL A 41 -17.06 -8.67 -5.90
CA VAL A 41 -18.09 -7.73 -6.29
C VAL A 41 -19.42 -8.10 -5.62
N ASP A 42 -19.66 -7.56 -4.48
CA ASP A 42 -21.03 -7.28 -4.12
C ASP A 42 -21.40 -5.99 -4.86
N SER A 43 -22.33 -6.11 -5.81
CA SER A 43 -22.71 -5.06 -6.76
C SER A 43 -23.13 -3.73 -6.12
N ASP A 44 -23.40 -3.76 -4.81
CA ASP A 44 -23.82 -2.59 -4.04
C ASP A 44 -22.67 -1.84 -3.35
N MET A 45 -21.47 -2.42 -3.28
CA MET A 45 -20.29 -1.74 -2.76
C MET A 45 -19.60 -0.88 -3.81
N LYS A 46 -20.20 0.22 -4.20
CA LYS A 46 -19.63 1.26 -5.10
C LYS A 46 -18.35 1.93 -4.60
N ALA A 47 -17.77 1.46 -3.51
CA ALA A 47 -16.57 2.06 -2.92
C ALA A 47 -15.27 1.73 -3.65
N ASN A 48 -15.25 0.67 -4.46
CA ASN A 48 -14.04 0.20 -5.09
C ASN A 48 -14.03 0.51 -6.59
N SER A 49 -13.28 1.53 -6.97
CA SER A 49 -13.04 1.86 -8.37
C SER A 49 -12.15 0.83 -9.09
N ILE A 50 -11.60 -0.15 -8.38
CA ILE A 50 -10.67 -1.14 -8.91
C ILE A 50 -11.02 -2.50 -8.32
N VAL A 51 -11.34 -3.44 -9.20
CA VAL A 51 -11.80 -4.80 -8.84
C VAL A 51 -10.64 -5.75 -8.49
N HIS A 52 -9.39 -5.37 -8.78
CA HIS A 52 -8.22 -6.19 -8.49
C HIS A 52 -7.33 -5.57 -7.41
N ALA A 53 -6.67 -6.43 -6.67
CA ALA A 53 -5.67 -6.00 -5.70
C ALA A 53 -4.49 -5.31 -6.39
N HIS A 54 -4.01 -4.22 -5.83
CA HIS A 54 -2.82 -3.52 -6.31
C HIS A 54 -2.02 -2.97 -5.14
N THR A 55 -0.71 -3.13 -5.27
CA THR A 55 0.23 -2.73 -4.23
C THR A 55 0.75 -1.33 -4.51
N HIS A 56 0.72 -0.49 -3.51
CA HIS A 56 1.32 0.85 -3.53
C HIS A 56 2.63 0.83 -2.76
N ILE A 57 3.67 1.42 -3.34
CA ILE A 57 4.97 1.62 -2.70
C ILE A 57 5.21 3.12 -2.62
N VAL A 58 5.35 3.67 -1.42
CA VAL A 58 5.37 5.11 -1.20
C VAL A 58 6.54 5.50 -0.32
N ASN A 59 7.31 6.49 -0.78
CA ASN A 59 8.43 7.05 -0.02
C ASN A 59 7.91 7.97 1.09
N HIS A 60 7.33 7.36 2.11
CA HIS A 60 6.77 8.05 3.27
C HIS A 60 6.94 7.21 4.52
N LYS A 61 6.92 7.85 5.68
CA LYS A 61 6.77 7.22 6.98
C LYS A 61 5.56 7.86 7.65
N LEU A 62 4.63 7.07 8.14
CA LEU A 62 3.44 7.58 8.84
C LEU A 62 3.88 8.34 10.10
N ILE A 63 3.34 9.54 10.32
CA ILE A 63 3.68 10.40 11.46
C ILE A 63 3.24 9.74 12.76
N ASP A 64 2.03 9.22 12.79
CA ASP A 64 1.48 8.53 13.96
C ASP A 64 1.06 7.10 13.61
N GLU A 65 2.06 6.28 13.25
CA GLU A 65 1.87 4.89 12.85
C GLU A 65 1.12 4.08 13.91
N ASN A 66 1.49 4.22 15.17
CA ASN A 66 0.87 3.46 16.26
C ASN A 66 -0.62 3.78 16.44
N ALA A 67 -1.00 5.04 16.34
CA ALA A 67 -2.41 5.42 16.40
C ALA A 67 -3.20 4.89 15.19
N ILE A 68 -2.59 4.87 14.00
CA ILE A 68 -3.20 4.33 12.80
C ILE A 68 -3.39 2.81 12.93
N ILE A 69 -2.36 2.09 13.39
CA ILE A 69 -2.41 0.65 13.65
C ILE A 69 -3.55 0.33 14.62
N LYS A 70 -3.63 1.04 15.73
CA LYS A 70 -4.68 0.86 16.73
C LYS A 70 -6.07 1.19 16.19
N ARG A 71 -6.23 2.33 15.53
CA ARG A 71 -7.52 2.80 15.01
C ARG A 71 -8.11 1.86 13.96
N LEU A 72 -7.27 1.28 13.11
CA LEU A 72 -7.69 0.38 12.03
C LEU A 72 -7.62 -1.11 12.44
N ASN A 73 -7.39 -1.40 13.71
CA ASN A 73 -7.28 -2.78 14.23
C ASN A 73 -6.30 -3.64 13.41
N PHE A 74 -5.14 -3.07 13.06
CA PHE A 74 -4.09 -3.82 12.39
C PHE A 74 -3.47 -4.85 13.33
N ASN A 75 -3.37 -6.08 12.86
CA ASN A 75 -2.67 -7.16 13.51
C ASN A 75 -1.37 -7.43 12.77
N ARG A 76 -0.27 -7.59 13.50
CA ARG A 76 0.99 -8.03 12.93
C ARG A 76 0.83 -9.45 12.39
N ILE A 77 1.36 -9.69 11.20
CA ILE A 77 1.43 -11.01 10.59
C ILE A 77 2.87 -11.33 10.19
N ASP A 78 3.23 -12.61 10.31
CA ASP A 78 4.57 -13.09 9.96
C ASP A 78 4.59 -13.76 8.58
N ASN A 79 3.42 -14.05 8.01
CA ASN A 79 3.28 -14.74 6.73
C ASN A 79 2.08 -14.20 5.94
N LEU A 80 2.28 -13.96 4.65
CA LEU A 80 1.23 -13.50 3.73
C LEU A 80 0.14 -14.56 3.46
N SER A 81 0.38 -15.82 3.80
CA SER A 81 -0.66 -16.86 3.70
C SER A 81 -1.87 -16.65 4.61
N CYS A 82 -1.72 -15.78 5.62
CA CYS A 82 -2.83 -15.37 6.49
C CYS A 82 -3.90 -14.52 5.78
N ILE A 83 -3.63 -14.03 4.58
CA ILE A 83 -4.55 -13.17 3.83
C ILE A 83 -5.64 -14.03 3.19
N SER A 84 -6.87 -13.87 3.68
CA SER A 84 -8.03 -14.62 3.19
C SER A 84 -8.56 -14.05 1.88
N LYS A 85 -8.99 -14.96 0.98
CA LYS A 85 -9.67 -14.62 -0.27
C LYS A 85 -11.11 -14.10 -0.08
N GLU A 86 -11.68 -14.32 1.09
CA GLU A 86 -13.10 -14.14 1.33
C GLU A 86 -13.45 -12.80 1.99
N LYS A 87 -12.46 -12.00 2.35
CA LYS A 87 -12.67 -10.76 3.11
C LYS A 87 -11.92 -9.59 2.50
N ASN A 88 -12.53 -8.42 2.57
CA ASN A 88 -11.82 -7.17 2.35
C ASN A 88 -10.66 -7.08 3.34
N TYR A 89 -9.52 -6.62 2.87
CA TYR A 89 -8.36 -6.42 3.73
C TYR A 89 -7.57 -5.18 3.32
N ILE A 90 -6.85 -4.64 4.29
CA ILE A 90 -5.71 -3.74 4.05
C ILE A 90 -4.48 -4.43 4.61
N MET A 91 -3.46 -4.60 3.75
CA MET A 91 -2.12 -4.97 4.15
C MET A 91 -1.27 -3.70 4.22
N TYR A 92 -0.43 -3.60 5.24
CA TYR A 92 0.49 -2.51 5.43
C TYR A 92 1.86 -3.05 5.85
N ILE A 93 2.92 -2.65 5.16
CA ILE A 93 4.31 -2.98 5.54
C ILE A 93 5.01 -1.66 5.84
N ASN A 94 5.55 -1.55 7.04
CA ASN A 94 6.24 -0.36 7.49
C ASN A 94 7.70 -0.29 7.02
N PRO A 95 8.41 0.83 7.24
CA PRO A 95 9.82 0.96 6.89
C PRO A 95 10.72 -0.10 7.55
N GLU A 96 10.39 -0.57 8.73
CA GLU A 96 11.10 -1.61 9.48
C GLU A 96 10.82 -3.03 8.96
N ASN A 97 10.04 -3.17 7.89
CA ASN A 97 9.62 -4.45 7.28
C ASN A 97 8.68 -5.28 8.15
N ILE A 98 7.94 -4.66 9.03
CA ILE A 98 6.89 -5.33 9.79
C ILE A 98 5.62 -5.28 8.98
N CYS A 99 5.00 -6.44 8.77
CA CYS A 99 3.76 -6.58 8.03
C CYS A 99 2.56 -6.58 8.98
N TYR A 100 1.56 -5.82 8.62
CA TYR A 100 0.30 -5.71 9.34
C TYR A 100 -0.87 -5.98 8.40
N LEU A 101 -1.91 -6.59 8.94
CA LEU A 101 -3.15 -6.91 8.23
C LEU A 101 -4.36 -6.48 9.06
N THR A 102 -5.34 -5.90 8.41
CA THR A 102 -6.67 -5.71 8.97
C THR A 102 -7.75 -6.11 7.98
N ASN A 103 -8.82 -6.70 8.50
CA ASN A 103 -10.08 -6.96 7.79
C ASN A 103 -11.28 -6.36 8.55
N GLN A 104 -11.01 -5.55 9.57
CA GLN A 104 -11.99 -4.92 10.45
C GLN A 104 -11.97 -3.40 10.24
N PHE A 105 -12.46 -2.95 9.11
CA PHE A 105 -12.55 -1.52 8.79
C PHE A 105 -13.79 -1.24 7.98
N GLU A 106 -14.33 -0.04 8.13
CA GLU A 106 -15.34 0.43 7.19
C GLU A 106 -14.70 0.65 5.82
N PRO A 107 -15.25 0.07 4.75
CA PRO A 107 -14.68 0.21 3.42
C PRO A 107 -14.79 1.66 2.95
N VAL A 108 -13.71 2.40 3.12
CA VAL A 108 -13.57 3.79 2.64
C VAL A 108 -12.65 3.79 1.43
N SER A 109 -13.18 4.27 0.31
CA SER A 109 -12.36 4.42 -0.89
C SER A 109 -11.09 5.22 -0.62
N GLN A 110 -9.95 4.70 -1.07
CA GLN A 110 -8.63 5.34 -0.98
C GLN A 110 -8.17 5.65 0.47
N MET A 111 -8.56 4.82 1.46
CA MET A 111 -8.28 5.07 2.87
C MET A 111 -6.81 5.38 3.15
N MET A 112 -5.88 4.53 2.71
CA MET A 112 -4.45 4.75 2.96
C MET A 112 -3.93 6.02 2.28
N ARG A 113 -4.45 6.36 1.10
CA ARG A 113 -4.10 7.63 0.43
C ARG A 113 -4.58 8.85 1.22
N LYS A 114 -5.77 8.78 1.81
CA LYS A 114 -6.28 9.85 2.70
C LYS A 114 -5.39 10.04 3.91
N ILE A 115 -4.95 8.95 4.53
CA ILE A 115 -4.04 9.00 5.68
C ILE A 115 -2.73 9.66 5.28
N ILE A 116 -2.10 9.20 4.20
CA ILE A 116 -0.82 9.74 3.72
C ILE A 116 -0.97 11.21 3.30
N ALA A 117 -2.04 11.56 2.59
CA ALA A 117 -2.29 12.94 2.19
C ALA A 117 -2.45 13.88 3.39
N LYS A 118 -3.13 13.41 4.44
CA LYS A 118 -3.25 14.14 5.71
C LYS A 118 -1.90 14.36 6.37
N ASP A 119 -1.08 13.30 6.48
CA ASP A 119 0.27 13.37 7.03
C ASP A 119 1.17 14.37 6.30
N LEU A 120 0.96 14.50 4.98
CA LEU A 120 1.70 15.42 4.11
C LEU A 120 1.10 16.85 4.07
N GLY A 121 0.01 17.12 4.78
CA GLY A 121 -0.69 18.40 4.75
C GLY A 121 -1.50 18.66 3.46
N TYR A 122 -1.80 17.61 2.70
CA TYR A 122 -2.56 17.65 1.44
C TYR A 122 -3.92 16.97 1.55
N GLU A 123 -4.62 17.12 2.66
CA GLU A 123 -5.84 16.38 2.98
C GLU A 123 -6.95 16.47 1.90
N SER A 124 -7.04 17.59 1.18
CA SER A 124 -7.99 17.77 0.06
C SER A 124 -7.55 17.11 -1.25
N LYS A 125 -6.28 16.72 -1.38
CA LYS A 125 -5.66 16.27 -2.64
C LYS A 125 -5.43 14.75 -2.73
N PHE A 126 -6.12 13.97 -1.91
CA PHE A 126 -5.94 12.51 -1.94
C PHE A 126 -6.56 11.84 -3.19
N ASN A 127 -7.50 12.52 -3.86
CA ASN A 127 -8.23 11.95 -4.98
C ASN A 127 -7.42 12.11 -6.28
N TRP A 128 -6.79 11.01 -6.72
CA TRP A 128 -5.97 10.97 -7.93
C TRP A 128 -6.73 11.35 -9.21
N LYS A 129 -8.06 11.25 -9.24
CA LYS A 129 -8.88 11.64 -10.40
C LYS A 129 -8.88 13.15 -10.60
N ASN A 130 -8.70 13.90 -9.53
CA ASN A 130 -8.68 15.36 -9.57
C ASN A 130 -7.25 15.93 -9.56
N GLU A 131 -6.29 15.16 -9.01
CA GLU A 131 -4.91 15.61 -8.79
C GLU A 131 -3.94 14.53 -9.27
N MET A 132 -3.48 14.65 -10.50
CA MET A 132 -2.62 13.60 -11.10
C MET A 132 -1.14 13.70 -10.70
N PHE A 133 -0.67 14.82 -10.13
CA PHE A 133 0.72 15.01 -9.68
C PHE A 133 1.78 14.61 -10.72
N ILE A 134 1.59 15.00 -11.97
CA ILE A 134 2.45 14.58 -13.11
C ILE A 134 3.93 14.90 -12.86
N GLU A 135 4.24 16.03 -12.24
CA GLU A 135 5.61 16.41 -11.90
C GLU A 135 6.26 15.40 -10.94
N ASN A 136 5.51 14.92 -9.94
CA ASN A 136 6.01 13.91 -9.00
C ASN A 136 6.23 12.56 -9.70
N ILE A 137 5.35 12.19 -10.63
CA ILE A 137 5.48 10.97 -11.43
C ILE A 137 6.75 11.07 -12.27
N ASN A 138 6.95 12.15 -13.01
CA ASN A 138 8.12 12.36 -13.85
C ASN A 138 9.43 12.38 -13.04
N SER A 139 9.42 13.04 -11.88
CA SER A 139 10.56 13.05 -10.96
C SER A 139 10.90 11.66 -10.45
N THR A 140 9.89 10.87 -10.12
CA THR A 140 10.07 9.49 -9.67
C THR A 140 10.66 8.62 -10.77
N ILE A 141 10.09 8.66 -11.98
CA ILE A 141 10.58 7.91 -13.15
C ILE A 141 12.05 8.26 -13.42
N LYS A 142 12.40 9.55 -13.40
CA LYS A 142 13.78 10.01 -13.62
C LYS A 142 14.74 9.38 -12.60
N LYS A 143 14.42 9.47 -11.30
CA LYS A 143 15.26 8.90 -10.23
C LYS A 143 15.47 7.40 -10.37
N PHE A 144 14.42 6.66 -10.74
CA PHE A 144 14.54 5.20 -10.90
C PHE A 144 15.36 4.80 -12.14
N LYS A 145 15.35 5.62 -13.20
CA LYS A 145 16.22 5.40 -14.36
C LYS A 145 17.69 5.67 -14.04
N GLU A 146 17.98 6.73 -13.30
CA GLU A 146 19.35 7.11 -12.91
C GLU A 146 19.95 6.18 -11.85
N GLY A 147 19.15 5.50 -11.04
CA GLY A 147 19.62 4.58 -10.00
C GLY A 147 19.63 3.10 -10.41
N SER A 148 19.40 2.80 -11.70
CA SER A 148 19.36 1.41 -12.23
C SER A 148 20.70 1.02 -12.91
N ASP A 149 21.67 1.91 -12.95
CA ASP A 149 23.04 1.68 -13.40
C ASP A 149 23.94 1.39 -12.18
#